data_ccc56b3dbed388c4eeb2df3e5881255b
#
_entry.id   ccc56b3dbed388c4eeb2df3e5881255b
#
_cell.length_a   1.000
_cell.length_b   1.000
_cell.length_c   1.000
_cell.angle_alpha   90.00
_cell.angle_beta   90.00
_cell.angle_gamma   90.00
#
_symmetry.space_group_name_H-M   'P 1'
#
loop_
_entity.id
_entity.type
_entity.pdbx_description
1 polymer ?
#
loop_
_entity_poly.entity_id
_entity_poly.type
_entity_poly.pdbx_seq_one_letter_code
_entity_poly.pdbx_strand_id
1 'polypeptide(L)'
;FTQDGKWQMTETDIPYNALPQAVKMSFENSEYASWKRDDIDKLERTGVETVFVIEVEKQNQEVDLYYSADGTLIKSIVDTDDDNSEHLPVQLTEAMKNFINEKYPNARIMEVDVEDNRNDWDFGYTEVDIIHNGIPKDVLFNQTGNWYSTSWEIRQNELPEAVNNT
;
A
#
# COMPACT_ATOMS: atom_id res chain seq x y z
N PHE A 1 13.38 -16.40 -3.14
CA PHE A 1 14.58 -16.43 -2.30
C PHE A 1 15.73 -15.68 -2.97
N THR A 2 16.55 -15.02 -2.18
CA THR A 2 17.79 -14.41 -2.67
C THR A 2 18.84 -15.47 -2.92
N GLN A 3 19.98 -15.08 -3.53
CA GLN A 3 21.11 -15.97 -3.72
C GLN A 3 21.68 -16.50 -2.39
N ASP A 4 21.43 -15.78 -1.32
CA ASP A 4 21.85 -16.18 0.04
C ASP A 4 20.84 -17.13 0.70
N GLY A 5 19.76 -17.50 0.01
CA GLY A 5 18.73 -18.35 0.55
C GLY A 5 17.77 -17.67 1.53
N LYS A 6 17.82 -16.35 1.65
CA LYS A 6 16.90 -15.59 2.51
C LYS A 6 15.57 -15.39 1.83
N TRP A 7 14.51 -15.65 2.57
CA TRP A 7 13.16 -15.37 2.08
C TRP A 7 12.93 -13.85 1.97
N GLN A 8 12.41 -13.39 0.84
CA GLN A 8 12.10 -11.97 0.62
C GLN A 8 10.62 -11.73 0.41
N MET A 9 9.97 -12.59 -0.35
CA MET A 9 8.58 -12.38 -0.73
C MET A 9 7.90 -13.69 -1.05
N THR A 10 6.66 -13.82 -0.61
CA THR A 10 5.74 -14.88 -1.04
C THR A 10 4.44 -14.24 -1.48
N GLU A 11 4.06 -14.50 -2.73
CA GLU A 11 2.75 -14.13 -3.26
C GLU A 11 1.94 -15.40 -3.40
N THR A 12 0.75 -15.42 -2.81
CA THR A 12 -0.13 -16.60 -2.81
C THR A 12 -1.51 -16.21 -3.31
N ASP A 13 -1.95 -16.86 -4.39
CA ASP A 13 -3.32 -16.74 -4.86
C ASP A 13 -4.24 -17.42 -3.86
N ILE A 14 -5.23 -16.69 -3.33
CA ILE A 14 -6.16 -17.20 -2.33
C ILE A 14 -7.60 -17.00 -2.76
N PRO A 15 -8.53 -17.87 -2.32
CA PRO A 15 -9.96 -17.67 -2.57
C PRO A 15 -10.49 -16.54 -1.68
N TYR A 16 -11.58 -15.92 -2.11
CA TYR A 16 -12.23 -14.85 -1.34
C TYR A 16 -12.53 -15.25 0.10
N ASN A 17 -12.94 -16.52 0.30
CA ASN A 17 -13.25 -17.02 1.63
C ASN A 17 -12.04 -17.08 2.57
N ALA A 18 -10.84 -17.07 2.03
CA ALA A 18 -9.60 -17.08 2.83
C ALA A 18 -9.18 -15.68 3.30
N LEU A 19 -9.83 -14.63 2.81
CA LEU A 19 -9.55 -13.26 3.27
C LEU A 19 -9.94 -13.10 4.74
N PRO A 20 -9.19 -12.29 5.51
CA PRO A 20 -9.65 -11.90 6.84
C PRO A 20 -11.04 -11.25 6.79
N GLN A 21 -11.83 -11.50 7.81
CA GLN A 21 -13.20 -10.96 7.88
C GLN A 21 -13.22 -9.44 7.74
N ALA A 22 -12.26 -8.75 8.35
CA ALA A 22 -12.14 -7.30 8.27
C ALA A 22 -11.93 -6.81 6.83
N VAL A 23 -11.12 -7.53 6.04
CA VAL A 23 -10.88 -7.21 4.63
C VAL A 23 -12.16 -7.42 3.81
N LYS A 24 -12.86 -8.55 4.03
CA LYS A 24 -14.13 -8.80 3.34
C LYS A 24 -15.16 -7.72 3.62
N MET A 25 -15.31 -7.34 4.87
CA MET A 25 -16.28 -6.30 5.25
C MET A 25 -15.91 -4.95 4.64
N SER A 26 -14.64 -4.60 4.67
CA SER A 26 -14.17 -3.35 4.07
C SER A 26 -14.41 -3.32 2.56
N PHE A 27 -14.11 -4.41 1.87
CA PHE A 27 -14.34 -4.52 0.43
C PHE A 27 -15.84 -4.43 0.11
N GLU A 28 -16.68 -5.15 0.85
CA GLU A 28 -18.15 -5.19 0.61
C GLU A 28 -18.81 -3.83 0.89
N ASN A 29 -18.20 -3.00 1.73
CA ASN A 29 -18.68 -1.64 2.02
C ASN A 29 -18.05 -0.58 1.10
N SER A 30 -17.15 -0.97 0.20
CA SER A 30 -16.48 -0.05 -0.71
C SER A 30 -17.30 0.16 -1.99
N GLU A 31 -16.93 1.18 -2.76
CA GLU A 31 -17.51 1.41 -4.08
C GLU A 31 -17.20 0.29 -5.07
N TYR A 32 -16.22 -0.57 -4.78
CA TYR A 32 -15.80 -1.67 -5.65
C TYR A 32 -16.55 -2.97 -5.37
N ALA A 33 -17.49 -2.99 -4.42
CA ALA A 33 -18.20 -4.20 -4.02
C ALA A 33 -19.00 -4.82 -5.17
N SER A 34 -19.49 -3.98 -6.11
CA SER A 34 -20.25 -4.44 -7.27
C SER A 34 -19.40 -4.79 -8.49
N TRP A 35 -18.08 -4.51 -8.42
CA TRP A 35 -17.16 -4.83 -9.51
C TRP A 35 -16.90 -6.34 -9.54
N LYS A 36 -16.55 -6.85 -10.72
CA LYS A 36 -16.14 -8.25 -10.85
C LYS A 36 -14.79 -8.45 -10.17
N ARG A 37 -14.72 -9.44 -9.29
CA ARG A 37 -13.44 -9.84 -8.69
C ARG A 37 -12.75 -10.83 -9.62
N ASP A 38 -11.50 -10.56 -9.97
CA ASP A 38 -10.69 -11.48 -10.75
C ASP A 38 -9.78 -12.30 -9.81
N ASP A 39 -8.63 -11.75 -9.45
CA ASP A 39 -7.67 -12.47 -8.61
C ASP A 39 -7.57 -11.85 -7.22
N ILE A 40 -7.20 -12.66 -6.24
CA ILE A 40 -6.94 -12.21 -4.88
C ILE A 40 -5.62 -12.83 -4.44
N ASP A 41 -4.68 -11.97 -4.06
CA ASP A 41 -3.36 -12.38 -3.65
C ASP A 41 -3.04 -11.96 -2.23
N LYS A 42 -2.32 -12.83 -1.54
CA LYS A 42 -1.75 -12.53 -0.23
C LYS A 42 -0.27 -12.30 -0.43
N LEU A 43 0.20 -11.10 -0.08
CA LEU A 43 1.61 -10.73 -0.19
C LEU A 43 2.27 -10.76 1.18
N GLU A 44 3.24 -11.65 1.34
CA GLU A 44 4.06 -11.74 2.54
C GLU A 44 5.48 -11.36 2.18
N ARG A 45 6.00 -10.30 2.79
CA ARG A 45 7.32 -9.74 2.46
C ARG A 45 8.11 -9.44 3.73
N THR A 46 9.44 -9.57 3.63
CA THR A 46 10.33 -9.25 4.74
C THR A 46 10.31 -7.73 5.00
N GLY A 47 10.16 -7.35 6.27
CA GLY A 47 10.22 -5.94 6.69
C GLY A 47 8.95 -5.15 6.50
N VAL A 48 7.90 -5.72 5.89
CA VAL A 48 6.59 -5.09 5.74
C VAL A 48 5.49 -6.05 6.21
N GLU A 49 4.35 -5.49 6.58
CA GLU A 49 3.24 -6.33 7.01
C GLU A 49 2.57 -7.02 5.82
N THR A 50 1.83 -8.08 6.11
CA THR A 50 1.06 -8.81 5.11
C THR A 50 0.01 -7.90 4.49
N VAL A 51 -0.10 -7.93 3.16
CA VAL A 51 -1.05 -7.15 2.38
C VAL A 51 -1.88 -8.10 1.54
N PHE A 52 -3.16 -7.79 1.41
CA PHE A 52 -4.10 -8.53 0.55
C PHE A 52 -4.46 -7.65 -0.64
N VAL A 53 -4.28 -8.18 -1.85
CA VAL A 53 -4.59 -7.46 -3.08
C VAL A 53 -5.82 -8.09 -3.71
N ILE A 54 -6.86 -7.29 -3.92
CA ILE A 54 -8.07 -7.72 -4.61
C ILE A 54 -8.11 -7.03 -5.96
N GLU A 55 -7.98 -7.79 -7.03
CA GLU A 55 -8.12 -7.27 -8.38
C GLU A 55 -9.59 -7.25 -8.77
N VAL A 56 -10.09 -6.10 -9.19
CA VAL A 56 -11.47 -5.92 -9.61
C VAL A 56 -11.52 -5.30 -11.00
N GLU A 57 -12.57 -5.66 -11.76
CA GLU A 57 -12.74 -5.22 -13.13
C GLU A 57 -14.14 -4.67 -13.34
N LYS A 58 -14.24 -3.58 -14.10
CA LYS A 58 -15.52 -3.03 -14.55
C LYS A 58 -15.31 -2.24 -15.84
N GLN A 59 -16.05 -2.59 -16.91
CA GLN A 59 -16.03 -1.84 -18.18
C GLN A 59 -14.61 -1.67 -18.74
N ASN A 60 -13.83 -2.75 -18.79
CA ASN A 60 -12.45 -2.77 -19.27
C ASN A 60 -11.47 -1.96 -18.43
N GLN A 61 -11.86 -1.61 -17.20
CA GLN A 61 -10.97 -0.98 -16.23
C GLN A 61 -10.67 -1.97 -15.13
N GLU A 62 -9.38 -2.18 -14.86
CA GLU A 62 -8.92 -3.03 -13.77
C GLU A 62 -8.32 -2.16 -12.67
N VAL A 63 -8.62 -2.50 -11.43
CA VAL A 63 -8.10 -1.80 -10.26
C VAL A 63 -7.63 -2.82 -9.25
N ASP A 64 -6.42 -2.63 -8.74
CA ASP A 64 -5.87 -3.43 -7.65
C ASP A 64 -6.08 -2.71 -6.33
N LEU A 65 -6.77 -3.39 -5.41
CA LEU A 65 -7.08 -2.85 -4.09
C LEU A 65 -6.17 -3.50 -3.05
N TYR A 66 -5.37 -2.70 -2.37
CA TYR A 66 -4.41 -3.16 -1.36
C TYR A 66 -4.99 -2.95 0.02
N TYR A 67 -5.20 -4.06 0.75
CA TYR A 67 -5.75 -4.03 2.11
C TYR A 67 -4.76 -4.59 3.12
N SER A 68 -4.69 -3.97 4.29
CA SER A 68 -4.03 -4.57 5.45
C SER A 68 -4.91 -5.68 6.04
N ALA A 69 -4.33 -6.50 6.90
CA ALA A 69 -5.07 -7.61 7.52
C ALA A 69 -6.24 -7.14 8.39
N ASP A 70 -6.21 -5.91 8.89
CA ASP A 70 -7.29 -5.34 9.68
C ASP A 70 -8.38 -4.65 8.83
N GLY A 71 -8.29 -4.75 7.51
CA GLY A 71 -9.30 -4.24 6.60
C GLY A 71 -9.11 -2.79 6.19
N THR A 72 -7.99 -2.16 6.51
CA THR A 72 -7.71 -0.80 6.05
C THR A 72 -7.29 -0.81 4.59
N LEU A 73 -7.96 -0.04 3.75
CA LEU A 73 -7.56 0.14 2.36
C LEU A 73 -6.31 1.04 2.33
N ILE A 74 -5.19 0.47 1.91
CA ILE A 74 -3.90 1.17 1.85
C ILE A 74 -3.86 2.07 0.62
N LYS A 75 -4.17 1.49 -0.54
CA LYS A 75 -4.17 2.21 -1.80
C LYS A 75 -4.98 1.44 -2.84
N SER A 76 -5.37 2.13 -3.90
CA SER A 76 -5.95 1.51 -5.09
C SER A 76 -5.12 1.96 -6.30
N ILE A 77 -4.76 1.00 -7.15
CA ILE A 77 -3.96 1.26 -8.35
C ILE A 77 -4.77 0.84 -9.55
N VAL A 78 -4.98 1.78 -10.47
CA VAL A 78 -5.58 1.47 -11.77
C VAL A 78 -4.53 0.76 -12.59
N ASP A 79 -4.83 -0.47 -12.99
CA ASP A 79 -3.91 -1.25 -13.81
C ASP A 79 -3.87 -0.67 -15.22
N THR A 80 -2.67 -0.32 -15.65
CA THR A 80 -2.39 0.04 -17.02
C THR A 80 -1.46 -1.03 -17.59
N ASP A 81 -1.65 -1.40 -18.83
CA ASP A 81 -0.93 -2.49 -19.48
C ASP A 81 0.61 -2.40 -19.38
N ASP A 82 1.12 -1.29 -18.90
CA ASP A 82 2.56 -1.04 -18.76
C ASP A 82 3.09 -1.27 -17.34
N ASP A 83 2.22 -1.62 -16.39
CA ASP A 83 2.64 -1.73 -14.99
C ASP A 83 3.05 -3.16 -14.63
N ASN A 84 4.28 -3.48 -14.93
CA ASN A 84 4.95 -4.71 -14.50
C ASN A 84 5.69 -4.49 -13.18
N SER A 85 5.14 -3.67 -12.29
CA SER A 85 5.81 -3.43 -11.01
C SER A 85 5.85 -4.71 -10.19
N GLU A 86 7.05 -5.24 -10.02
CA GLU A 86 7.27 -6.35 -9.11
C GLU A 86 7.18 -5.84 -7.68
N HIS A 87 6.34 -6.45 -6.87
CA HIS A 87 6.16 -6.07 -5.46
C HIS A 87 7.32 -6.55 -4.58
N LEU A 88 8.54 -6.40 -5.06
CA LEU A 88 9.72 -6.83 -4.32
C LEU A 88 9.97 -5.93 -3.12
N PRO A 89 10.35 -6.50 -1.98
CA PRO A 89 10.63 -5.68 -0.80
C PRO A 89 11.91 -4.87 -0.99
N VAL A 90 11.82 -3.59 -0.70
CA VAL A 90 12.97 -2.68 -0.66
C VAL A 90 13.33 -2.45 0.80
N GLN A 91 14.62 -2.50 1.12
CA GLN A 91 15.06 -2.27 2.49
C GLN A 91 15.14 -0.78 2.79
N LEU A 92 14.52 -0.39 3.90
CA LEU A 92 14.66 0.96 4.43
C LEU A 92 16.02 1.14 5.09
N THR A 93 16.61 2.33 4.93
CA THR A 93 17.80 2.70 5.69
C THR A 93 17.45 2.92 7.16
N GLU A 94 18.45 2.81 8.04
CA GLU A 94 18.24 3.08 9.47
C GLU A 94 17.71 4.51 9.70
N ALA A 95 18.20 5.48 8.93
CA ALA A 95 17.76 6.86 9.03
C ALA A 95 16.26 7.00 8.71
N MET A 96 15.78 6.31 7.67
CA MET A 96 14.36 6.31 7.30
C MET A 96 13.49 5.65 8.37
N LYS A 97 13.93 4.50 8.89
CA LYS A 97 13.22 3.80 9.97
C LYS A 97 13.12 4.66 11.21
N ASN A 98 14.22 5.29 11.61
CA ASN A 98 14.25 6.16 12.77
C ASN A 98 13.32 7.36 12.59
N PHE A 99 13.32 7.96 11.41
CA PHE A 99 12.42 9.07 11.11
C PHE A 99 10.95 8.66 11.26
N ILE A 100 10.58 7.51 10.70
CA ILE A 100 9.21 7.03 10.79
C ILE A 100 8.83 6.75 12.25
N ASN A 101 9.73 6.13 13.02
CA ASN A 101 9.48 5.84 14.44
C ASN A 101 9.35 7.09 15.29
N GLU A 102 10.09 8.14 14.97
CA GLU A 102 10.02 9.40 15.73
C GLU A 102 8.80 10.24 15.36
N LYS A 103 8.51 10.33 14.07
CA LYS A 103 7.40 11.18 13.58
C LYS A 103 6.05 10.47 13.65
N TYR A 104 6.04 9.17 13.40
CA TYR A 104 4.83 8.35 13.36
C TYR A 104 5.01 7.13 14.27
N PRO A 105 4.99 7.34 15.61
CA PRO A 105 5.17 6.21 16.54
C PRO A 105 4.11 5.14 16.33
N ASN A 106 4.53 3.88 16.37
CA ASN A 106 3.67 2.71 16.14
C ASN A 106 3.12 2.60 14.73
N ALA A 107 3.71 3.31 13.75
CA ALA A 107 3.33 3.16 12.35
C ALA A 107 3.66 1.75 11.87
N ARG A 108 2.76 1.20 11.04
CA ARG A 108 2.93 -0.11 10.42
C ARG A 108 3.39 0.10 8.98
N ILE A 109 4.49 -0.53 8.60
CA ILE A 109 5.05 -0.39 7.26
C ILE A 109 4.39 -1.43 6.35
N MET A 110 3.66 -0.96 5.33
CA MET A 110 2.87 -1.81 4.45
C MET A 110 3.55 -2.04 3.11
N GLU A 111 4.28 -1.06 2.60
CA GLU A 111 5.00 -1.19 1.33
C GLU A 111 6.14 -0.19 1.26
N VAL A 112 7.18 -0.55 0.50
CA VAL A 112 8.34 0.32 0.25
C VAL A 112 8.68 0.23 -1.23
N ASP A 113 8.64 1.37 -1.92
CA ASP A 113 8.95 1.45 -3.35
C ASP A 113 10.02 2.50 -3.60
N VAL A 114 10.84 2.25 -4.60
CA VAL A 114 11.81 3.25 -5.09
C VAL A 114 11.39 3.65 -6.50
N GLU A 115 11.24 4.95 -6.72
CA GLU A 115 10.91 5.45 -8.05
C GLU A 115 12.09 5.25 -9.01
N ASP A 116 11.89 4.41 -9.99
CA ASP A 116 12.95 4.04 -10.94
C ASP A 116 12.78 4.69 -12.32
N ASN A 117 11.73 5.45 -12.56
CA ASN A 117 11.53 6.13 -13.81
C ASN A 117 12.41 7.39 -13.89
N ARG A 118 13.46 7.32 -14.72
CA ARG A 118 14.45 8.39 -14.84
C ARG A 118 13.89 9.71 -15.38
N ASN A 119 12.70 9.67 -15.93
CA ASN A 119 12.06 10.88 -16.49
C ASN A 119 11.19 11.60 -15.46
N ASP A 120 10.96 10.99 -14.30
CA ASP A 120 10.14 11.60 -13.26
C ASP A 120 10.99 12.45 -12.32
N TRP A 121 10.37 13.52 -11.79
CA TRP A 121 11.05 14.46 -10.90
C TRP A 121 11.53 13.79 -9.59
N ASP A 122 10.86 12.73 -9.20
CA ASP A 122 11.15 12.00 -7.95
C ASP A 122 11.99 10.73 -8.19
N PHE A 123 12.67 10.65 -9.34
CA PHE A 123 13.55 9.52 -9.62
C PHE A 123 14.54 9.27 -8.46
N GLY A 124 14.59 8.03 -8.01
CA GLY A 124 15.44 7.62 -6.90
C GLY A 124 14.88 7.91 -5.51
N TYR A 125 13.70 8.53 -5.44
CA TYR A 125 13.02 8.74 -4.16
C TYR A 125 12.44 7.42 -3.66
N THR A 126 12.34 7.29 -2.34
CA THR A 126 11.75 6.12 -1.70
C THR A 126 10.39 6.50 -1.12
N GLU A 127 9.35 5.80 -1.56
CA GLU A 127 8.01 5.95 -1.01
C GLU A 127 7.75 4.81 -0.02
N VAL A 128 7.27 5.16 1.17
CA VAL A 128 6.93 4.18 2.20
C VAL A 128 5.45 4.34 2.53
N ASP A 129 4.68 3.31 2.26
CA ASP A 129 3.27 3.27 2.62
C ASP A 129 3.16 2.74 4.05
N ILE A 130 2.59 3.55 4.93
CA ILE A 130 2.40 3.20 6.35
C ILE A 130 0.94 3.33 6.75
N ILE A 131 0.58 2.65 7.83
CA ILE A 131 -0.68 2.91 8.55
C ILE A 131 -0.30 3.46 9.91
N HIS A 132 -0.72 4.69 10.18
CA HIS A 132 -0.47 5.37 11.44
C HIS A 132 -1.82 5.78 12.06
N ASN A 133 -2.10 5.26 13.25
CA ASN A 133 -3.39 5.48 13.93
C ASN A 133 -4.60 5.12 13.06
N GLY A 134 -4.48 4.04 12.28
CA GLY A 134 -5.53 3.58 11.40
C GLY A 134 -5.66 4.37 10.09
N ILE A 135 -4.76 5.32 9.84
CA ILE A 135 -4.79 6.17 8.64
C ILE A 135 -3.65 5.80 7.71
N PRO A 136 -3.93 5.38 6.47
CA PRO A 136 -2.88 5.14 5.47
C PRO A 136 -2.20 6.46 5.10
N LYS A 137 -0.87 6.45 5.06
CA LYS A 137 -0.05 7.60 4.70
C LYS A 137 1.09 7.15 3.80
N ASP A 138 1.47 8.03 2.88
CA ASP A 138 2.64 7.83 2.00
C ASP A 138 3.74 8.76 2.46
N VAL A 139 4.85 8.21 2.92
CA VAL A 139 6.02 8.98 3.36
C VAL A 139 7.06 8.92 2.27
N LEU A 140 7.46 10.08 1.76
CA LEU A 140 8.40 10.18 0.65
C LEU A 140 9.75 10.68 1.14
N PHE A 141 10.81 9.92 0.83
CA PHE A 141 12.19 10.28 1.11
C PHE A 141 12.92 10.56 -0.21
N ASN A 142 13.77 11.59 -0.21
CA ASN A 142 14.54 11.92 -1.41
C ASN A 142 15.70 10.94 -1.64
N GLN A 143 16.48 11.15 -2.71
CA GLN A 143 17.60 10.29 -3.10
C GLN A 143 18.65 10.12 -2.00
N THR A 144 18.79 11.10 -1.12
CA THR A 144 19.76 11.05 -0.02
C THR A 144 19.20 10.42 1.26
N GLY A 145 17.93 10.01 1.23
CA GLY A 145 17.28 9.37 2.37
C GLY A 145 16.69 10.35 3.38
N ASN A 146 16.57 11.64 3.01
CA ASN A 146 15.94 12.65 3.85
C ASN A 146 14.43 12.73 3.54
N TRP A 147 13.64 12.97 4.59
CA TRP A 147 12.20 13.16 4.43
C TRP A 147 11.91 14.33 3.47
N TYR A 148 11.05 14.08 2.51
CA TYR A 148 10.60 15.07 1.54
C TYR A 148 9.17 15.53 1.82
N SER A 149 8.25 14.58 1.93
CA SER A 149 6.84 14.89 2.17
C SER A 149 6.11 13.69 2.74
N THR A 150 4.94 13.94 3.33
CA THR A 150 3.99 12.91 3.73
C THR A 150 2.63 13.32 3.20
N SER A 151 1.95 12.39 2.53
CA SER A 151 0.60 12.61 2.02
C SER A 151 -0.34 11.51 2.52
N TRP A 152 -1.62 11.85 2.62
CA TRP A 152 -2.68 10.91 2.95
C TRP A 152 -3.99 11.41 2.38
N GLU A 153 -4.88 10.47 2.08
CA GLU A 153 -6.21 10.81 1.61
C GLU A 153 -7.12 11.06 2.80
N ILE A 154 -7.77 12.22 2.83
CA ILE A 154 -8.74 12.56 3.87
C ILE A 154 -10.12 12.13 3.38
N ARG A 155 -10.73 11.18 4.09
CA ARG A 155 -12.09 10.74 3.80
C ARG A 155 -13.09 11.74 4.37
N GLN A 156 -14.28 11.78 3.79
CA GLN A 156 -15.30 12.74 4.18
C GLN A 156 -15.63 12.69 5.68
N ASN A 157 -15.66 11.50 6.26
CA ASN A 157 -15.94 11.33 7.69
C ASN A 157 -14.78 11.73 8.60
N GLU A 158 -13.61 12.01 8.04
CA GLU A 158 -12.41 12.42 8.77
C GLU A 158 -12.19 13.93 8.72
N LEU A 159 -12.95 14.63 7.88
CA LEU A 159 -12.86 16.08 7.76
C LEU A 159 -13.45 16.75 8.99
N PRO A 160 -12.88 17.91 9.43
CA PRO A 160 -13.53 18.71 10.47
C PRO A 160 -14.95 19.10 10.09
N GLU A 161 -15.84 19.15 11.07
CA GLU A 161 -17.25 19.45 10.83
C GLU A 161 -17.45 20.76 10.08
N ALA A 162 -16.66 21.78 10.38
CA ALA A 162 -16.74 23.09 9.69
C ALA A 162 -16.45 22.98 8.19
N VAL A 163 -15.61 22.03 7.77
CA VAL A 163 -15.30 21.80 6.36
C VAL A 163 -16.42 21.02 5.69
N ASN A 164 -17.02 20.06 6.39
CA ASN A 164 -18.09 19.22 5.83
C ASN A 164 -19.38 20.01 5.57
N ASN A 165 -19.58 21.11 6.27
CA ASN A 165 -20.82 21.90 6.17
C ASN A 165 -20.74 23.04 5.15
N THR A 166 -19.68 23.12 4.39
CA THR A 166 -19.53 24.16 3.34
C THR A 166 -19.94 23.72 1.95
#